data_6071e49ff0d58cf1cb5b98dbd427f6da
#
_entry.id   6071e49ff0d58cf1cb5b98dbd427f6da
#
_cell.length_a   1.000
_cell.length_b   1.000
_cell.length_c   1.000
_cell.angle_alpha   90.00
_cell.angle_beta   90.00
_cell.angle_gamma   90.00
#
_symmetry.space_group_name_H-M   'P 1'
#
loop_
_entity.id
_entity.type
_entity.pdbx_description
1 polymer ?
#
loop_
_entity_poly.entity_id
_entity_poly.type
_entity_poly.pdbx_seq_one_letter_code
_entity_poly.pdbx_strand_id
1 'polypeptide(L)'
;IIGGSSGIGLALADLLSLSNNIYIASRSSDNLSGLNAHHITFDATSEILDTSLLPEKLDGFVYCPGSINLRPFKGLSVEAFEKDFQINVTGAINSLKNVLGNLSASGNASIVFFSTVAVQTGMPFHSSVAASKGAIEGLTRSLAAEFAPKIRVNAIAPSLVNTPLASKFLNNDTKLEKANERHPLGRIGSAKEIAQATAFLLGEESSWMTGRVLQLDGGIGNLKT
;
A
#
# COMPACT_ATOMS: atom_id res chain seq x y z
N ILE A 1 4.28 -0.64 10.02
CA ILE A 1 3.41 -0.08 8.97
C ILE A 1 3.91 1.32 8.67
N ILE A 2 4.39 1.56 7.45
CA ILE A 2 4.68 2.91 6.98
C ILE A 2 3.39 3.55 6.46
N GLY A 3 3.05 4.77 6.94
CA GLY A 3 1.81 5.45 6.55
C GLY A 3 0.56 4.92 7.23
N GLY A 4 0.66 4.46 8.47
CA GLY A 4 -0.43 3.85 9.25
C GLY A 4 -1.40 4.83 9.91
N SER A 5 -1.29 6.16 9.73
CA SER A 5 -2.13 7.14 10.41
C SER A 5 -3.42 7.52 9.66
N SER A 6 -3.66 6.98 8.47
CA SER A 6 -4.88 7.27 7.69
C SER A 6 -5.21 6.16 6.69
N GLY A 7 -6.44 6.18 6.17
CA GLY A 7 -6.89 5.31 5.09
C GLY A 7 -6.68 3.82 5.35
N ILE A 8 -6.10 3.12 4.38
CA ILE A 8 -5.85 1.66 4.44
C ILE A 8 -4.90 1.33 5.59
N GLY A 9 -3.83 2.12 5.76
CA GLY A 9 -2.84 1.87 6.81
C GLY A 9 -3.43 1.99 8.22
N LEU A 10 -4.32 2.95 8.45
CA LEU A 10 -5.03 3.09 9.73
C LEU A 10 -5.98 1.92 9.97
N ALA A 11 -6.77 1.54 8.94
CA ALA A 11 -7.68 0.40 9.04
C ALA A 11 -6.93 -0.92 9.32
N LEU A 12 -5.72 -1.07 8.76
CA LEU A 12 -4.84 -2.20 9.03
C LEU A 12 -4.28 -2.17 10.46
N ALA A 13 -3.83 -0.99 10.91
CA ALA A 13 -3.31 -0.82 12.26
C ALA A 13 -4.38 -1.14 13.30
N ASP A 14 -5.61 -0.66 13.10
CA ASP A 14 -6.77 -0.96 13.96
C ASP A 14 -7.04 -2.47 14.02
N LEU A 15 -7.11 -3.12 12.85
CA LEU A 15 -7.35 -4.57 12.76
C LEU A 15 -6.28 -5.40 13.48
N LEU A 16 -5.01 -5.05 13.30
CA LEU A 16 -3.88 -5.85 13.79
C LEU A 16 -3.52 -5.54 15.24
N SER A 17 -3.82 -4.35 15.76
CA SER A 17 -3.45 -3.92 17.12
C SER A 17 -4.09 -4.74 18.24
N LEU A 18 -5.14 -5.49 17.92
CA LEU A 18 -5.85 -6.37 18.86
C LEU A 18 -5.02 -7.61 19.27
N SER A 19 -4.10 -8.05 18.42
CA SER A 19 -3.36 -9.31 18.60
C SER A 19 -1.88 -9.23 18.25
N ASN A 20 -1.38 -8.06 17.87
CA ASN A 20 0.01 -7.87 17.45
C ASN A 20 0.61 -6.59 18.06
N ASN A 21 1.93 -6.57 18.17
CA ASN A 21 2.70 -5.37 18.48
C ASN A 21 2.87 -4.52 17.21
N ILE A 22 2.23 -3.38 17.13
CA ILE A 22 2.20 -2.55 15.93
C ILE A 22 3.11 -1.34 16.10
N TYR A 23 4.00 -1.16 15.12
CA TYR A 23 4.83 0.02 14.94
C TYR A 23 4.35 0.78 13.70
N ILE A 24 4.02 2.05 13.89
CA ILE A 24 3.51 2.92 12.83
C ILE A 24 4.50 4.05 12.61
N ALA A 25 5.07 4.13 11.41
CA ALA A 25 5.89 5.25 11.00
C ALA A 25 5.09 6.14 10.04
N SER A 26 4.79 7.37 10.46
CA SER A 26 3.97 8.32 9.70
C SER A 26 4.23 9.76 10.14
N ARG A 27 3.85 10.73 9.30
CA ARG A 27 4.06 12.17 9.56
C ARG A 27 3.22 12.71 10.71
N SER A 28 2.11 12.09 11.03
CA SER A 28 1.17 12.52 12.08
C SER A 28 0.63 11.30 12.83
N SER A 29 0.28 11.51 14.10
CA SER A 29 -0.35 10.54 15.00
C SER A 29 -1.82 10.84 15.29
N ASP A 30 -2.44 11.84 14.64
CA ASP A 30 -3.74 12.40 15.03
C ASP A 30 -4.88 11.37 15.15
N ASN A 31 -4.84 10.31 14.32
CA ASN A 31 -5.88 9.27 14.30
C ASN A 31 -5.47 7.97 15.03
N LEU A 32 -4.37 7.99 15.78
CA LEU A 32 -3.84 6.80 16.45
C LEU A 32 -4.23 6.71 17.93
N SER A 33 -4.94 7.72 18.44
CA SER A 33 -5.40 7.72 19.82
C SER A 33 -6.34 6.53 20.07
N GLY A 34 -6.03 5.72 21.10
CA GLY A 34 -6.80 4.52 21.42
C GLY A 34 -6.34 3.24 20.73
N LEU A 35 -5.41 3.29 19.79
CA LEU A 35 -4.78 2.09 19.25
C LEU A 35 -3.61 1.64 20.14
N ASN A 36 -3.51 0.34 20.36
CA ASN A 36 -2.32 -0.25 20.97
C ASN A 36 -1.20 -0.34 19.92
N ALA A 37 -0.54 0.80 19.66
CA ALA A 37 0.49 0.92 18.63
C ALA A 37 1.58 1.91 19.04
N HIS A 38 2.80 1.65 18.65
CA HIS A 38 3.95 2.55 18.82
C HIS A 38 4.07 3.47 17.59
N HIS A 39 4.01 4.78 17.81
CA HIS A 39 4.15 5.76 16.73
C HIS A 39 5.58 6.31 16.64
N ILE A 40 6.10 6.37 15.42
CA ILE A 40 7.37 7.00 15.05
C ILE A 40 7.06 8.10 14.03
N THR A 41 7.42 9.34 14.34
CA THR A 41 7.29 10.43 13.36
C THR A 41 8.29 10.21 12.24
N PHE A 42 7.80 10.15 10.99
CA PHE A 42 8.62 9.79 9.85
C PHE A 42 7.98 10.25 8.52
N ASP A 43 8.78 10.87 7.68
CA ASP A 43 8.44 11.14 6.28
C ASP A 43 9.26 10.21 5.36
N ALA A 44 8.59 9.24 4.75
CA ALA A 44 9.21 8.24 3.87
C ALA A 44 9.86 8.84 2.59
N THR A 45 9.57 10.10 2.27
CA THR A 45 10.12 10.77 1.08
C THR A 45 11.43 11.51 1.33
N SER A 46 11.77 11.80 2.59
CA SER A 46 12.89 12.69 2.93
C SER A 46 13.73 12.24 4.11
N GLU A 47 13.28 11.26 4.90
CA GLU A 47 13.93 10.87 6.14
C GLU A 47 14.48 9.43 6.10
N ILE A 48 15.40 9.13 7.00
CA ILE A 48 15.87 7.78 7.32
C ILE A 48 15.12 7.33 8.57
N LEU A 49 14.49 6.17 8.52
CA LEU A 49 13.76 5.64 9.67
C LEU A 49 14.73 5.24 10.79
N ASP A 50 14.51 5.77 11.98
CA ASP A 50 15.28 5.38 13.16
C ASP A 50 14.85 3.98 13.62
N THR A 51 15.69 3.00 13.33
CA THR A 51 15.44 1.59 13.66
C THR A 51 15.73 1.26 15.11
N SER A 52 16.36 2.14 15.89
CA SER A 52 16.60 1.93 17.32
C SER A 52 15.29 1.90 18.13
N LEU A 53 14.21 2.46 17.56
CA LEU A 53 12.86 2.45 18.12
C LEU A 53 12.07 1.18 17.76
N LEU A 54 12.65 0.28 16.98
CA LEU A 54 12.00 -0.95 16.52
C LEU A 54 12.54 -2.17 17.27
N PRO A 55 11.78 -3.25 17.38
CA PRO A 55 12.27 -4.51 17.96
C PRO A 55 13.34 -5.14 17.04
N GLU A 56 14.18 -6.01 17.60
CA GLU A 56 15.19 -6.76 16.86
C GLU A 56 14.58 -7.57 15.69
N LYS A 57 13.37 -8.10 15.89
CA LYS A 57 12.65 -8.91 14.89
C LYS A 57 11.35 -8.24 14.48
N LEU A 58 11.10 -8.23 13.18
CA LEU A 58 9.85 -7.78 12.58
C LEU A 58 9.28 -8.91 11.71
N ASP A 59 8.03 -9.32 11.97
CA ASP A 59 7.37 -10.39 11.23
C ASP A 59 6.60 -9.86 10.00
N GLY A 60 6.36 -8.55 9.95
CA GLY A 60 5.64 -7.93 8.84
C GLY A 60 6.09 -6.52 8.53
N PHE A 61 6.06 -6.17 7.24
CA PHE A 61 6.30 -4.83 6.74
C PHE A 61 5.24 -4.44 5.72
N VAL A 62 4.64 -3.27 5.88
CA VAL A 62 3.65 -2.74 4.94
C VAL A 62 3.98 -1.30 4.60
N TYR A 63 4.01 -0.99 3.30
CA TYR A 63 4.22 0.37 2.81
C TYR A 63 2.93 0.92 2.21
N CYS A 64 2.26 1.80 2.95
CA CYS A 64 0.97 2.40 2.58
C CYS A 64 1.05 3.77 1.89
N PRO A 65 2.12 4.59 2.00
CA PRO A 65 2.14 5.87 1.33
C PRO A 65 1.96 5.73 -0.17
N GLY A 66 1.25 6.69 -0.76
CA GLY A 66 1.00 6.70 -2.19
C GLY A 66 0.44 8.03 -2.66
N SER A 67 0.32 8.17 -3.97
CA SER A 67 -0.24 9.34 -4.64
C SER A 67 -1.29 8.93 -5.66
N ILE A 68 -2.25 9.84 -5.93
CA ILE A 68 -3.22 9.71 -7.03
C ILE A 68 -3.16 11.01 -7.83
N ASN A 69 -2.42 11.00 -8.93
CA ASN A 69 -2.26 12.12 -9.84
C ASN A 69 -2.86 11.77 -11.22
N LEU A 70 -4.14 12.11 -11.41
CA LEU A 70 -4.87 11.78 -12.63
C LEU A 70 -4.96 13.00 -13.53
N ARG A 71 -4.19 12.99 -14.63
CA ARG A 71 -4.17 14.06 -15.65
C ARG A 71 -3.92 13.50 -17.05
N PRO A 72 -4.38 14.18 -18.11
CA PRO A 72 -3.96 13.86 -19.47
C PRO A 72 -2.42 13.88 -19.59
N PHE A 73 -1.83 12.94 -20.32
CA PHE A 73 -0.37 12.80 -20.45
C PHE A 73 0.31 14.10 -20.89
N LYS A 74 -0.26 14.81 -21.85
CA LYS A 74 0.26 16.11 -22.32
C LYS A 74 0.30 17.22 -21.25
N GLY A 75 -0.44 17.06 -20.17
CA GLY A 75 -0.51 18.02 -19.06
C GLY A 75 0.28 17.57 -17.83
N LEU A 76 1.02 16.46 -17.93
CA LEU A 76 1.94 16.00 -16.89
C LEU A 76 3.36 16.43 -17.24
N SER A 77 4.03 17.09 -16.32
CA SER A 77 5.46 17.35 -16.42
C SER A 77 6.29 16.14 -15.98
N VAL A 78 7.57 16.10 -16.34
CA VAL A 78 8.51 15.04 -15.90
C VAL A 78 8.61 15.02 -14.37
N GLU A 79 8.63 16.19 -13.74
CA GLU A 79 8.69 16.34 -12.28
C GLU A 79 7.47 15.73 -11.58
N ALA A 80 6.31 15.69 -12.24
CA ALA A 80 5.13 15.00 -11.71
C ALA A 80 5.32 13.48 -11.67
N PHE A 81 5.98 12.90 -12.67
CA PHE A 81 6.38 11.49 -12.67
C PHE A 81 7.43 11.21 -11.58
N GLU A 82 8.46 12.04 -11.47
CA GLU A 82 9.50 11.92 -10.46
C GLU A 82 8.91 11.97 -9.05
N LYS A 83 7.96 12.88 -8.80
CA LYS A 83 7.28 12.99 -7.51
C LYS A 83 6.44 11.76 -7.18
N ASP A 84 5.68 11.23 -8.16
CA ASP A 84 4.93 10.00 -7.97
C ASP A 84 5.89 8.83 -7.73
N PHE A 85 7.02 8.78 -8.43
CA PHE A 85 8.03 7.75 -8.25
C PHE A 85 8.71 7.85 -6.88
N GLN A 86 9.02 9.05 -6.42
CA GLN A 86 9.60 9.29 -5.10
C GLN A 86 8.71 8.77 -3.97
N ILE A 87 7.40 9.10 -4.02
CA ILE A 87 6.45 8.67 -2.99
C ILE A 87 6.19 7.16 -3.08
N ASN A 88 5.89 6.66 -4.28
CA ASN A 88 5.41 5.28 -4.43
C ASN A 88 6.53 4.24 -4.42
N VAL A 89 7.74 4.58 -4.90
CA VAL A 89 8.82 3.62 -5.15
C VAL A 89 10.04 3.90 -4.27
N THR A 90 10.66 5.08 -4.41
CA THR A 90 11.90 5.39 -3.67
C THR A 90 11.67 5.36 -2.16
N GLY A 91 10.55 5.93 -1.68
CA GLY A 91 10.17 5.85 -0.27
C GLY A 91 9.96 4.43 0.22
N ALA A 92 9.35 3.55 -0.59
CA ALA A 92 9.17 2.14 -0.25
C ALA A 92 10.52 1.41 -0.15
N ILE A 93 11.42 1.63 -1.12
CA ILE A 93 12.75 1.03 -1.13
C ILE A 93 13.56 1.48 0.08
N ASN A 94 13.61 2.79 0.35
CA ASN A 94 14.38 3.33 1.48
C ASN A 94 13.84 2.81 2.82
N SER A 95 12.52 2.86 3.02
CA SER A 95 11.90 2.35 4.24
C SER A 95 12.18 0.86 4.45
N LEU A 96 12.07 0.05 3.40
CA LEU A 96 12.36 -1.38 3.48
C LEU A 96 13.84 -1.66 3.79
N LYS A 97 14.77 -0.95 3.13
CA LYS A 97 16.21 -1.12 3.37
C LYS A 97 16.58 -0.86 4.83
N ASN A 98 15.94 0.11 5.48
CA ASN A 98 16.22 0.41 6.90
C ASN A 98 15.82 -0.75 7.82
N VAL A 99 14.73 -1.48 7.52
CA VAL A 99 14.19 -2.55 8.39
C VAL A 99 14.51 -3.97 7.90
N LEU A 100 15.25 -4.12 6.81
CA LEU A 100 15.50 -5.43 6.21
C LEU A 100 16.24 -6.38 7.16
N GLY A 101 17.15 -5.86 8.00
CA GLY A 101 17.82 -6.64 9.04
C GLY A 101 16.84 -7.23 10.05
N ASN A 102 15.89 -6.41 10.52
CA ASN A 102 14.88 -6.84 11.49
C ASN A 102 13.91 -7.89 10.87
N LEU A 103 13.53 -7.73 9.60
CA LEU A 103 12.72 -8.72 8.88
C LEU A 103 13.47 -10.04 8.67
N SER A 104 14.76 -9.96 8.33
CA SER A 104 15.60 -11.15 8.15
C SER A 104 15.80 -11.91 9.45
N ALA A 105 15.86 -11.22 10.60
CA ALA A 105 16.01 -11.80 11.92
C ALA A 105 14.76 -12.58 12.38
N SER A 106 13.58 -12.29 11.83
CA SER A 106 12.35 -13.08 12.06
C SER A 106 12.45 -14.49 11.49
N GLY A 107 13.00 -14.62 10.28
CA GLY A 107 13.12 -15.91 9.56
C GLY A 107 11.82 -16.36 8.85
N ASN A 108 10.69 -15.71 9.07
CA ASN A 108 9.39 -15.97 8.41
C ASN A 108 8.59 -14.67 8.26
N ALA A 109 9.20 -13.63 7.74
CA ALA A 109 8.53 -12.33 7.60
C ALA A 109 7.70 -12.24 6.30
N SER A 110 6.77 -11.27 6.28
CA SER A 110 5.96 -10.95 5.11
C SER A 110 5.99 -9.45 4.80
N ILE A 111 6.18 -9.12 3.53
CA ILE A 111 6.18 -7.76 3.00
C ILE A 111 4.95 -7.56 2.10
N VAL A 112 4.21 -6.48 2.31
CA VAL A 112 3.08 -6.11 1.45
C VAL A 112 3.25 -4.69 0.93
N PHE A 113 3.22 -4.57 -0.41
CA PHE A 113 3.17 -3.30 -1.12
C PHE A 113 1.78 -3.03 -1.70
N PHE A 114 1.54 -1.79 -2.13
CA PHE A 114 0.31 -1.42 -2.83
C PHE A 114 0.62 -0.97 -4.26
N SER A 115 0.02 -1.68 -5.23
CA SER A 115 -0.10 -1.32 -6.64
C SER A 115 -1.45 -0.64 -6.91
N THR A 116 -1.95 -0.77 -8.11
CA THR A 116 -3.29 -0.35 -8.56
C THR A 116 -3.73 -1.20 -9.75
N VAL A 117 -5.02 -1.46 -9.87
CA VAL A 117 -5.61 -2.12 -11.04
C VAL A 117 -5.24 -1.44 -12.35
N ALA A 118 -5.00 -0.12 -12.34
CA ALA A 118 -4.65 0.66 -13.52
C ALA A 118 -3.35 0.23 -14.21
N VAL A 119 -2.45 -0.50 -13.52
CA VAL A 119 -1.22 -1.04 -14.12
C VAL A 119 -1.54 -2.10 -15.17
N GLN A 120 -2.47 -3.01 -14.86
CA GLN A 120 -2.77 -4.14 -15.74
C GLN A 120 -3.91 -3.83 -16.72
N THR A 121 -4.91 -3.06 -16.28
CA THR A 121 -6.08 -2.74 -17.10
C THR A 121 -5.80 -1.63 -18.12
N GLY A 122 -4.86 -0.72 -17.81
CA GLY A 122 -4.62 0.46 -18.65
C GLY A 122 -5.78 1.44 -18.57
N MET A 123 -5.67 2.45 -17.70
CA MET A 123 -6.72 3.45 -17.52
C MET A 123 -6.27 4.82 -18.03
N PRO A 124 -7.15 5.59 -18.73
CA PRO A 124 -6.80 6.94 -19.16
C PRO A 124 -6.47 7.83 -17.96
N PHE A 125 -5.56 8.77 -18.15
CA PHE A 125 -5.09 9.74 -17.15
C PHE A 125 -4.26 9.17 -15.99
N HIS A 126 -3.90 7.88 -16.00
CA HIS A 126 -3.15 7.21 -14.93
C HIS A 126 -1.65 7.06 -15.21
N SER A 127 -1.10 7.68 -16.26
CA SER A 127 0.24 7.36 -16.77
C SER A 127 1.36 7.48 -15.72
N SER A 128 1.39 8.52 -14.88
CA SER A 128 2.45 8.68 -13.86
C SER A 128 2.29 7.69 -12.71
N VAL A 129 1.08 7.56 -12.16
CA VAL A 129 0.82 6.61 -11.07
C VAL A 129 0.95 5.17 -11.53
N ALA A 130 0.47 4.82 -12.74
CA ALA A 130 0.61 3.47 -13.29
C ALA A 130 2.08 3.10 -13.55
N ALA A 131 2.91 4.04 -14.04
CA ALA A 131 4.34 3.82 -14.20
C ALA A 131 5.02 3.52 -12.86
N SER A 132 4.78 4.35 -11.83
CA SER A 132 5.37 4.13 -10.50
C SER A 132 4.84 2.85 -9.82
N LYS A 133 3.56 2.54 -9.95
CA LYS A 133 2.98 1.32 -9.38
C LYS A 133 3.36 0.06 -10.16
N GLY A 134 3.60 0.16 -11.47
CA GLY A 134 4.22 -0.91 -12.26
C GLY A 134 5.63 -1.25 -11.79
N ALA A 135 6.41 -0.23 -11.40
CA ALA A 135 7.73 -0.44 -10.76
C ALA A 135 7.61 -1.20 -9.42
N ILE A 136 6.59 -0.92 -8.60
CA ILE A 136 6.31 -1.68 -7.36
C ILE A 136 5.98 -3.14 -7.67
N GLU A 137 5.24 -3.45 -8.73
CA GLU A 137 4.97 -4.84 -9.11
C GLU A 137 6.23 -5.58 -9.55
N GLY A 138 7.12 -4.90 -10.31
CA GLY A 138 8.43 -5.43 -10.67
C GLY A 138 9.30 -5.68 -9.43
N LEU A 139 9.37 -4.71 -8.53
CA LEU A 139 10.08 -4.81 -7.26
C LEU A 139 9.54 -5.97 -6.40
N THR A 140 8.22 -6.12 -6.30
CA THR A 140 7.57 -7.22 -5.56
C THR A 140 8.06 -8.58 -6.03
N ARG A 141 8.08 -8.82 -7.34
CA ARG A 141 8.52 -10.09 -7.92
C ARG A 141 10.01 -10.33 -7.72
N SER A 142 10.83 -9.31 -7.91
CA SER A 142 12.29 -9.42 -7.75
C SER A 142 12.67 -9.73 -6.29
N LEU A 143 12.11 -8.98 -5.34
CA LEU A 143 12.38 -9.20 -3.92
C LEU A 143 11.82 -10.53 -3.42
N ALA A 144 10.67 -10.99 -3.94
CA ALA A 144 10.14 -12.30 -3.62
C ALA A 144 11.10 -13.43 -4.01
N ALA A 145 11.72 -13.32 -5.18
CA ALA A 145 12.70 -14.30 -5.64
C ALA A 145 14.01 -14.25 -4.83
N GLU A 146 14.45 -13.04 -4.46
CA GLU A 146 15.70 -12.83 -3.72
C GLU A 146 15.61 -13.26 -2.25
N PHE A 147 14.44 -13.02 -1.60
CA PHE A 147 14.30 -13.21 -0.16
C PHE A 147 13.73 -14.58 0.23
N ALA A 148 13.20 -15.33 -0.73
CA ALA A 148 12.71 -16.68 -0.45
C ALA A 148 13.85 -17.60 0.05
N PRO A 149 13.57 -18.52 0.98
CA PRO A 149 12.26 -18.82 1.59
C PRO A 149 11.96 -18.01 2.87
N LYS A 150 12.83 -17.10 3.29
CA LYS A 150 12.78 -16.45 4.62
C LYS A 150 11.76 -15.31 4.71
N ILE A 151 11.50 -14.61 3.58
CA ILE A 151 10.59 -13.47 3.56
C ILE A 151 9.71 -13.61 2.33
N ARG A 152 8.41 -13.54 2.52
CA ARG A 152 7.42 -13.48 1.45
C ARG A 152 7.20 -12.03 1.05
N VAL A 153 7.06 -11.75 -0.24
CA VAL A 153 6.82 -10.39 -0.75
C VAL A 153 5.64 -10.43 -1.72
N ASN A 154 4.57 -9.70 -1.41
CA ASN A 154 3.38 -9.62 -2.23
C ASN A 154 2.92 -8.16 -2.38
N ALA A 155 2.04 -7.90 -3.31
CA ALA A 155 1.39 -6.60 -3.48
C ALA A 155 -0.13 -6.76 -3.59
N ILE A 156 -0.86 -5.72 -3.20
CA ILE A 156 -2.30 -5.59 -3.47
C ILE A 156 -2.47 -4.50 -4.52
N ALA A 157 -3.31 -4.76 -5.53
CA ALA A 157 -3.69 -3.81 -6.57
C ALA A 157 -5.19 -3.46 -6.43
N PRO A 158 -5.53 -2.45 -5.63
CA PRO A 158 -6.91 -2.02 -5.49
C PRO A 158 -7.36 -1.16 -6.67
N SER A 159 -8.67 -1.08 -6.87
CA SER A 159 -9.31 0.00 -7.59
C SER A 159 -9.57 1.18 -6.63
N LEU A 160 -10.60 1.99 -6.90
CA LEU A 160 -10.93 3.13 -6.06
C LEU A 160 -11.46 2.66 -4.70
N VAL A 161 -10.81 3.14 -3.65
CA VAL A 161 -11.14 2.82 -2.25
C VAL A 161 -11.50 4.10 -1.52
N ASN A 162 -12.56 4.06 -0.71
CA ASN A 162 -12.98 5.19 0.12
C ASN A 162 -11.93 5.48 1.21
N THR A 163 -11.08 6.46 0.95
CA THR A 163 -9.98 6.89 1.81
C THR A 163 -9.77 8.39 1.69
N PRO A 164 -9.09 9.05 2.65
CA PRO A 164 -8.74 10.47 2.52
C PRO A 164 -7.94 10.78 1.24
N LEU A 165 -7.09 9.87 0.78
CA LEU A 165 -6.33 10.01 -0.47
C LEU A 165 -7.24 10.13 -1.70
N ALA A 166 -8.36 9.41 -1.70
CA ALA A 166 -9.33 9.39 -2.80
C ALA A 166 -10.42 10.47 -2.69
N SER A 167 -10.47 11.24 -1.59
CA SER A 167 -11.57 12.16 -1.26
C SER A 167 -11.93 13.14 -2.38
N LYS A 168 -10.93 13.68 -3.10
CA LYS A 168 -11.17 14.61 -4.22
C LYS A 168 -11.95 13.99 -5.39
N PHE A 169 -11.96 12.67 -5.50
CA PHE A 169 -12.70 11.91 -6.54
C PHE A 169 -14.08 11.46 -6.06
N LEU A 170 -14.39 11.61 -4.77
CA LEU A 170 -15.58 11.11 -4.10
C LEU A 170 -16.34 12.21 -3.34
N ASN A 171 -16.03 13.49 -3.60
CA ASN A 171 -16.45 14.63 -2.79
C ASN A 171 -17.89 15.14 -3.06
N ASN A 172 -18.65 14.45 -3.89
CA ASN A 172 -20.10 14.67 -4.08
C ASN A 172 -20.77 13.39 -4.57
N ASP A 173 -22.12 13.34 -4.42
CA ASP A 173 -22.93 12.16 -4.72
C ASP A 173 -22.80 11.72 -6.18
N THR A 174 -22.79 12.65 -7.12
CA THR A 174 -22.66 12.33 -8.56
C THR A 174 -21.33 11.64 -8.89
N LYS A 175 -20.23 12.05 -8.25
CA LYS A 175 -18.93 11.39 -8.47
C LYS A 175 -18.88 10.03 -7.80
N LEU A 176 -19.46 9.91 -6.61
CA LEU A 176 -19.55 8.63 -5.90
C LEU A 176 -20.40 7.64 -6.71
N GLU A 177 -21.56 8.06 -7.21
CA GLU A 177 -22.45 7.23 -8.03
C GLU A 177 -21.75 6.74 -9.29
N LYS A 178 -21.13 7.64 -10.06
CA LYS A 178 -20.33 7.26 -11.24
C LYS A 178 -19.16 6.35 -10.92
N ALA A 179 -18.54 6.50 -9.75
CA ALA A 179 -17.50 5.60 -9.30
C ALA A 179 -18.04 4.20 -8.98
N ASN A 180 -19.21 4.13 -8.34
CA ASN A 180 -19.90 2.88 -8.03
C ASN A 180 -20.33 2.13 -9.30
N GLU A 181 -20.95 2.82 -10.26
CA GLU A 181 -21.39 2.27 -11.53
C GLU A 181 -20.26 1.64 -12.37
N ARG A 182 -19.03 2.14 -12.22
CA ARG A 182 -17.87 1.60 -12.94
C ARG A 182 -17.41 0.24 -12.41
N HIS A 183 -17.83 -0.17 -11.23
CA HIS A 183 -17.45 -1.42 -10.63
C HIS A 183 -18.57 -2.46 -10.81
N PRO A 184 -18.28 -3.66 -11.34
CA PRO A 184 -19.26 -4.74 -11.45
C PRO A 184 -19.99 -5.08 -10.15
N LEU A 185 -19.34 -4.91 -8.99
CA LEU A 185 -20.00 -5.08 -7.68
C LEU A 185 -20.88 -3.88 -7.26
N GLY A 186 -21.07 -2.87 -8.12
CA GLY A 186 -21.96 -1.72 -7.88
C GLY A 186 -21.48 -0.76 -6.79
N ARG A 187 -20.21 -0.86 -6.34
CA ARG A 187 -19.67 0.02 -5.32
C ARG A 187 -18.14 0.10 -5.39
N ILE A 188 -17.59 1.17 -4.82
CA ILE A 188 -16.16 1.28 -4.55
C ILE A 188 -15.75 0.41 -3.35
N GLY A 189 -14.44 0.15 -3.21
CA GLY A 189 -13.88 -0.57 -2.08
C GLY A 189 -13.85 0.25 -0.79
N SER A 190 -13.75 -0.42 0.34
CA SER A 190 -13.51 0.19 1.66
C SER A 190 -12.07 -0.05 2.12
N ALA A 191 -11.55 0.85 2.96
CA ALA A 191 -10.23 0.69 3.58
C ALA A 191 -10.14 -0.63 4.38
N LYS A 192 -11.24 -1.04 5.03
CA LYS A 192 -11.32 -2.27 5.82
C LYS A 192 -11.14 -3.53 4.95
N GLU A 193 -11.72 -3.59 3.76
CA GLU A 193 -11.57 -4.74 2.86
C GLU A 193 -10.13 -4.91 2.40
N ILE A 194 -9.45 -3.79 2.09
CA ILE A 194 -8.05 -3.82 1.72
C ILE A 194 -7.16 -4.18 2.91
N ALA A 195 -7.48 -3.69 4.12
CA ALA A 195 -6.78 -4.05 5.34
C ALA A 195 -6.90 -5.54 5.66
N GLN A 196 -8.08 -6.15 5.49
CA GLN A 196 -8.30 -7.58 5.69
C GLN A 196 -7.45 -8.43 4.73
N ALA A 197 -7.40 -8.07 3.45
CA ALA A 197 -6.54 -8.76 2.50
C ALA A 197 -5.04 -8.55 2.79
N THR A 198 -4.66 -7.37 3.29
CA THR A 198 -3.30 -7.10 3.74
C THR A 198 -2.94 -7.98 4.94
N ALA A 199 -3.83 -8.08 5.93
CA ALA A 199 -3.65 -8.96 7.08
C ALA A 199 -3.51 -10.43 6.67
N PHE A 200 -4.34 -10.91 5.73
CA PHE A 200 -4.20 -12.25 5.13
C PHE A 200 -2.81 -12.46 4.51
N LEU A 201 -2.29 -11.49 3.75
CA LEU A 201 -0.96 -11.62 3.13
C LEU A 201 0.18 -11.56 4.16
N LEU A 202 -0.04 -10.93 5.30
CA LEU A 202 0.93 -10.93 6.41
C LEU A 202 0.91 -12.23 7.21
N GLY A 203 -0.26 -12.87 7.33
CA GLY A 203 -0.51 -14.05 8.16
C GLY A 203 -0.04 -15.38 7.56
N GLU A 204 -0.14 -16.42 8.37
CA GLU A 204 0.21 -17.80 8.04
C GLU A 204 -0.70 -18.39 6.95
N GLU A 205 -1.94 -17.92 6.83
CA GLU A 205 -2.92 -18.36 5.84
C GLU A 205 -2.44 -18.16 4.41
N SER A 206 -1.48 -17.25 4.20
CA SER A 206 -0.84 -16.99 2.91
C SER A 206 0.60 -17.53 2.81
N SER A 207 0.99 -18.50 3.67
CA SER A 207 2.36 -19.03 3.73
C SER A 207 2.87 -19.61 2.40
N TRP A 208 1.97 -20.00 1.50
CA TRP A 208 2.31 -20.49 0.15
C TRP A 208 2.20 -19.41 -0.95
N MET A 209 2.18 -18.12 -0.57
CA MET A 209 2.07 -17.01 -1.51
C MET A 209 3.26 -16.07 -1.41
N THR A 210 4.01 -15.96 -2.52
CA THR A 210 5.06 -14.94 -2.70
C THR A 210 5.13 -14.50 -4.15
N GLY A 211 5.56 -13.26 -4.41
CA GLY A 211 5.67 -12.67 -5.75
C GLY A 211 4.33 -12.35 -6.43
N ARG A 212 3.22 -12.32 -5.69
CA ARG A 212 1.89 -12.12 -6.25
C ARG A 212 1.43 -10.67 -6.15
N VAL A 213 0.64 -10.27 -7.14
CA VAL A 213 -0.13 -9.02 -7.14
C VAL A 213 -1.60 -9.41 -7.06
N LEU A 214 -2.21 -9.20 -5.90
CA LEU A 214 -3.61 -9.53 -5.63
C LEU A 214 -4.50 -8.36 -6.01
N GLN A 215 -5.35 -8.53 -7.02
CA GLN A 215 -6.34 -7.52 -7.42
C GLN A 215 -7.54 -7.53 -6.47
N LEU A 216 -7.90 -6.34 -5.96
CA LEU A 216 -9.10 -6.10 -5.15
C LEU A 216 -9.81 -4.87 -5.72
N ASP A 217 -10.63 -5.08 -6.73
CA ASP A 217 -11.07 -4.04 -7.63
C ASP A 217 -12.57 -4.04 -7.95
N GLY A 218 -13.36 -4.85 -7.26
CA GLY A 218 -14.80 -4.97 -7.51
C GLY A 218 -15.14 -5.50 -8.90
N GLY A 219 -14.17 -6.13 -9.58
CA GLY A 219 -14.33 -6.73 -10.91
C GLY A 219 -13.99 -5.81 -12.09
N ILE A 220 -13.66 -4.52 -11.84
CA ILE A 220 -13.42 -3.53 -12.92
C ILE A 220 -12.22 -3.89 -13.81
N GLY A 221 -11.24 -4.64 -13.28
CA GLY A 221 -10.05 -5.02 -14.02
C GLY A 221 -10.24 -6.18 -14.99
N ASN A 222 -11.20 -7.05 -14.74
CA ASN A 222 -11.29 -8.35 -15.43
C ASN A 222 -12.67 -8.66 -16.02
N LEU A 223 -13.74 -7.97 -15.60
CA LEU A 223 -15.09 -8.25 -16.04
C LEU A 223 -15.57 -7.17 -17.03
N LYS A 224 -16.26 -7.61 -18.07
CA LYS A 224 -17.08 -6.74 -18.93
C LYS A 224 -18.52 -6.87 -18.45
N THR A 225 -19.11 -5.78 -18.03
CA THR A 225 -20.53 -5.66 -17.67
C THR A 225 -21.20 -4.64 -18.57
#